data_cc2686cdc3627e0e8644197479fdd6b5
#
_entry.id   cc2686cdc3627e0e8644197479fdd6b5
#
_cell.length_a   1.000
_cell.length_b   1.000
_cell.length_c   1.000
_cell.angle_alpha   90.00
_cell.angle_beta   90.00
_cell.angle_gamma   90.00
#
_symmetry.space_group_name_H-M   'P 1'
#
loop_
_entity.id
_entity.type
_entity.pdbx_description
1 polymer ?
#
loop_
_entity_poly.entity_id
_entity_poly.type
_entity_poly.pdbx_seq_one_letter_code
_entity_poly.pdbx_strand_id
1 'polypeptide(L)'
;MQLNRQDVLDGAIAILDEYGLADLTMRRLATSLHVQPGALYWHFPNKQTLLGAIADHILSGADAPSTEDSWDAQIAQIAHRLRDALLSRRDGAELVAATYASRLTTNHIRERIAAVCIRAGLPRRDAELTADTLLYYILGQTVDEQSRLQMDSVGALTPDASPLFESPDPTSRFDFGLKLFLDGVRHTAADRIRR
;
A
#
# COMPACT_ATOMS: atom_id res chain seq x y z
N MET A 1 -27.28 1.01 19.71
CA MET A 1 -25.79 0.94 19.71
C MET A 1 -25.30 2.34 19.35
N GLN A 2 -24.35 2.91 20.08
CA GLN A 2 -23.82 4.24 19.77
C GLN A 2 -22.74 4.07 18.69
N LEU A 3 -22.87 4.78 17.56
CA LEU A 3 -21.88 4.77 16.47
C LEU A 3 -20.54 5.26 17.01
N ASN A 4 -19.47 4.52 16.76
CA ASN A 4 -18.11 4.92 17.09
C ASN A 4 -17.23 5.02 15.84
N ARG A 5 -16.00 5.52 15.98
CA ARG A 5 -15.08 5.74 14.87
C ARG A 5 -14.70 4.44 14.15
N GLN A 6 -14.58 3.33 14.88
CA GLN A 6 -14.26 2.02 14.32
C GLN A 6 -15.43 1.47 13.50
N ASP A 7 -16.66 1.60 13.98
CA ASP A 7 -17.86 1.17 13.22
C ASP A 7 -17.93 1.88 11.85
N VAL A 8 -17.57 3.18 11.80
CA VAL A 8 -17.54 3.94 10.54
C VAL A 8 -16.42 3.45 9.61
N LEU A 9 -15.24 3.17 10.16
CA LEU A 9 -14.11 2.63 9.41
C LEU A 9 -14.43 1.24 8.84
N ASP A 10 -14.96 0.34 9.65
CA ASP A 10 -15.30 -1.03 9.25
C ASP A 10 -16.39 -1.04 8.19
N GLY A 11 -17.41 -0.19 8.34
CA GLY A 11 -18.44 -0.01 7.33
C GLY A 11 -17.91 0.53 6.00
N ALA A 12 -16.93 1.45 6.06
CA ALA A 12 -16.29 1.97 4.85
C ALA A 12 -15.43 0.92 4.15
N ILE A 13 -14.70 0.10 4.91
CA ILE A 13 -13.91 -1.02 4.38
C ILE A 13 -14.84 -2.06 3.73
N ALA A 14 -15.97 -2.38 4.36
CA ALA A 14 -16.95 -3.31 3.78
C ALA A 14 -17.49 -2.80 2.42
N ILE A 15 -17.76 -1.48 2.30
CA ILE A 15 -18.18 -0.88 1.02
C ILE A 15 -17.05 -0.93 -0.01
N LEU A 16 -15.82 -0.66 0.40
CA LEU A 16 -14.65 -0.76 -0.49
C LEU A 16 -14.51 -2.17 -1.06
N ASP A 17 -14.57 -3.19 -0.21
CA ASP A 17 -14.42 -4.59 -0.62
C ASP A 17 -15.55 -5.07 -1.54
N GLU A 18 -16.78 -4.64 -1.27
CA GLU A 18 -17.96 -5.10 -2.04
C GLU A 18 -18.13 -4.33 -3.36
N TYR A 19 -18.01 -2.98 -3.31
CA TYR A 19 -18.37 -2.11 -4.44
C TYR A 19 -17.19 -1.37 -5.07
N GLY A 20 -16.03 -1.31 -4.39
CA GLY A 20 -14.85 -0.59 -4.85
C GLY A 20 -14.81 0.88 -4.43
N LEU A 21 -13.69 1.53 -4.76
CA LEU A 21 -13.37 2.90 -4.34
C LEU A 21 -14.33 3.95 -4.93
N ALA A 22 -14.77 3.75 -6.18
CA ALA A 22 -15.68 4.67 -6.86
C ALA A 22 -17.03 4.80 -6.13
N ASP A 23 -17.52 3.69 -5.59
CA ASP A 23 -18.78 3.60 -4.87
C ASP A 23 -18.70 3.97 -3.39
N LEU A 24 -17.52 4.15 -2.85
CA LEU A 24 -17.32 4.59 -1.47
C LEU A 24 -17.63 6.08 -1.33
N THR A 25 -18.85 6.39 -0.91
CA THR A 25 -19.33 7.75 -0.65
C THR A 25 -19.84 7.90 0.78
N MET A 26 -19.73 9.10 1.36
CA MET A 26 -20.28 9.38 2.70
C MET A 26 -21.79 9.09 2.79
N ARG A 27 -22.52 9.31 1.70
CA ARG A 27 -23.97 9.03 1.64
C ARG A 27 -24.24 7.53 1.68
N ARG A 28 -23.53 6.72 0.87
CA ARG A 28 -23.67 5.26 0.86
C ARG A 28 -23.30 4.66 2.21
N LEU A 29 -22.21 5.16 2.82
CA LEU A 29 -21.77 4.73 4.14
C LEU A 29 -22.80 5.04 5.22
N ALA A 30 -23.40 6.23 5.22
CA ALA A 30 -24.47 6.57 6.16
C ALA A 30 -25.68 5.64 6.00
N THR A 31 -26.04 5.34 4.76
CA THR A 31 -27.16 4.41 4.46
C THR A 31 -26.84 3.00 4.96
N SER A 32 -25.64 2.47 4.72
CA SER A 32 -25.24 1.12 5.16
C SER A 32 -25.20 0.97 6.67
N LEU A 33 -24.85 2.03 7.38
CA LEU A 33 -24.79 2.08 8.85
C LEU A 33 -26.14 2.48 9.50
N HIS A 34 -27.18 2.74 8.69
CA HIS A 34 -28.50 3.19 9.14
C HIS A 34 -28.46 4.47 10.00
N VAL A 35 -27.60 5.43 9.63
CA VAL A 35 -27.45 6.71 10.30
C VAL A 35 -27.66 7.90 9.35
N GLN A 36 -27.87 9.08 9.91
CA GLN A 36 -27.84 10.30 9.11
C GLN A 36 -26.40 10.64 8.69
N PRO A 37 -26.15 11.17 7.48
CA PRO A 37 -24.81 11.54 7.03
C PRO A 37 -24.06 12.45 8.01
N GLY A 38 -24.77 13.35 8.70
CA GLY A 38 -24.20 14.24 9.73
C GLY A 38 -23.50 13.51 10.86
N ALA A 39 -23.96 12.29 11.21
CA ALA A 39 -23.34 11.50 12.28
C ALA A 39 -21.92 11.03 11.92
N LEU A 40 -21.65 10.78 10.64
CA LEU A 40 -20.32 10.38 10.18
C LEU A 40 -19.29 11.50 10.34
N TYR A 41 -19.68 12.76 10.13
CA TYR A 41 -18.78 13.91 10.17
C TYR A 41 -18.23 14.21 11.58
N TRP A 42 -18.87 13.70 12.62
CA TRP A 42 -18.31 13.72 13.99
C TRP A 42 -17.09 12.82 14.15
N HIS A 43 -16.98 11.75 13.35
CA HIS A 43 -15.88 10.79 13.38
C HIS A 43 -14.82 11.07 12.31
N PHE A 44 -15.26 11.48 11.11
CA PHE A 44 -14.41 11.82 9.96
C PHE A 44 -14.92 13.11 9.32
N PRO A 45 -14.24 14.24 9.52
CA PRO A 45 -14.69 15.56 9.06
C PRO A 45 -14.96 15.66 7.55
N ASN A 46 -14.37 14.78 6.75
CA ASN A 46 -14.58 14.70 5.30
C ASN A 46 -14.18 13.31 4.78
N LYS A 47 -14.47 13.03 3.50
CA LYS A 47 -14.13 11.76 2.83
C LYS A 47 -12.62 11.52 2.84
N GLN A 48 -11.79 12.54 2.69
CA GLN A 48 -10.34 12.40 2.61
C GLN A 48 -9.75 11.88 3.92
N THR A 49 -10.22 12.36 5.07
CA THR A 49 -9.79 11.84 6.38
C THR A 49 -10.22 10.39 6.60
N LEU A 50 -11.38 9.99 6.06
CA LEU A 50 -11.81 8.60 6.07
C LEU A 50 -10.92 7.74 5.18
N LEU A 51 -10.62 8.19 3.95
CA LEU A 51 -9.72 7.47 3.04
C LEU A 51 -8.31 7.32 3.63
N GLY A 52 -7.78 8.33 4.31
CA GLY A 52 -6.51 8.24 5.04
C GLY A 52 -6.54 7.17 6.13
N ALA A 53 -7.63 7.10 6.90
CA ALA A 53 -7.78 6.07 7.93
C ALA A 53 -7.90 4.64 7.35
N ILE A 54 -8.58 4.48 6.21
CA ILE A 54 -8.63 3.19 5.49
C ILE A 54 -7.23 2.81 4.99
N ALA A 55 -6.48 3.76 4.43
CA ALA A 55 -5.11 3.53 4.00
C ALA A 55 -4.20 3.11 5.17
N ASP A 56 -4.29 3.80 6.31
CA ASP A 56 -3.54 3.44 7.51
C ASP A 56 -3.90 2.05 8.01
N HIS A 57 -5.19 1.66 7.94
CA HIS A 57 -5.64 0.31 8.26
C HIS A 57 -5.02 -0.74 7.33
N ILE A 58 -5.01 -0.50 6.01
CA ILE A 58 -4.38 -1.40 5.03
C ILE A 58 -2.88 -1.51 5.32
N LEU A 59 -2.20 -0.39 5.49
CA LEU A 59 -0.76 -0.33 5.74
C LEU A 59 -0.36 -1.03 7.05
N SER A 60 -1.25 -1.05 8.06
CA SER A 60 -0.98 -1.75 9.32
C SER A 60 -0.75 -3.25 9.14
N GLY A 61 -1.25 -3.86 8.06
CA GLY A 61 -0.95 -5.24 7.69
C GLY A 61 0.54 -5.50 7.42
N ALA A 62 1.30 -4.47 7.06
CA ALA A 62 2.74 -4.54 6.85
C ALA A 62 3.57 -4.16 8.09
N ASP A 63 2.94 -3.79 9.23
CA ASP A 63 3.63 -3.21 10.38
C ASP A 63 4.37 -4.22 11.27
N ALA A 64 4.18 -5.52 11.06
CA ALA A 64 4.87 -6.53 11.85
C ALA A 64 6.40 -6.36 11.80
N PRO A 65 7.11 -6.46 12.93
CA PRO A 65 8.57 -6.41 12.96
C PRO A 65 9.16 -7.46 12.02
N SER A 66 10.29 -7.12 11.39
CA SER A 66 11.03 -8.10 10.60
C SER A 66 11.70 -9.12 11.51
N THR A 67 11.68 -10.37 11.07
CA THR A 67 12.40 -11.49 11.70
C THR A 67 13.73 -11.79 11.00
N GLU A 68 14.03 -11.03 9.95
CA GLU A 68 15.23 -11.21 9.13
C GLU A 68 16.44 -10.52 9.75
N ASP A 69 17.62 -11.16 9.64
CA ASP A 69 18.86 -10.64 10.22
C ASP A 69 19.54 -9.62 9.29
N SER A 70 19.50 -9.84 7.98
CA SER A 70 20.15 -8.96 7.02
C SER A 70 19.23 -7.81 6.59
N TRP A 71 19.81 -6.64 6.32
CA TRP A 71 19.04 -5.46 5.92
C TRP A 71 18.26 -5.66 4.60
N ASP A 72 18.84 -6.36 3.65
CA ASP A 72 18.22 -6.62 2.35
C ASP A 72 17.04 -7.60 2.48
N ALA A 73 17.16 -8.65 3.29
CA ALA A 73 16.05 -9.51 3.63
C ALA A 73 14.95 -8.77 4.41
N GLN A 74 15.31 -7.84 5.32
CA GLN A 74 14.34 -6.99 6.01
C GLN A 74 13.55 -6.12 5.03
N ILE A 75 14.23 -5.47 4.07
CA ILE A 75 13.58 -4.66 3.03
C ILE A 75 12.68 -5.53 2.15
N ALA A 76 13.16 -6.70 1.72
CA ALA A 76 12.36 -7.62 0.92
C ALA A 76 11.09 -8.06 1.66
N GLN A 77 11.21 -8.41 2.93
CA GLN A 77 10.06 -8.81 3.75
C GLN A 77 9.05 -7.67 3.91
N ILE A 78 9.52 -6.43 4.14
CA ILE A 78 8.64 -5.25 4.19
C ILE A 78 7.93 -5.05 2.85
N ALA A 79 8.65 -5.15 1.73
CA ALA A 79 8.10 -4.95 0.39
C ALA A 79 7.00 -5.98 0.06
N HIS A 80 7.24 -7.26 0.35
CA HIS A 80 6.24 -8.32 0.16
C HIS A 80 5.01 -8.13 1.04
N ARG A 81 5.19 -7.88 2.34
CA ARG A 81 4.08 -7.64 3.25
C ARG A 81 3.24 -6.43 2.83
N LEU A 82 3.90 -5.38 2.34
CA LEU A 82 3.20 -4.19 1.85
C LEU A 82 2.40 -4.52 0.59
N ARG A 83 3.00 -5.21 -0.39
CA ARG A 83 2.27 -5.66 -1.58
C ARG A 83 1.07 -6.52 -1.21
N ASP A 84 1.24 -7.50 -0.31
CA ASP A 84 0.16 -8.39 0.14
C ASP A 84 -0.97 -7.60 0.83
N ALA A 85 -0.61 -6.64 1.69
CA ALA A 85 -1.57 -5.76 2.35
C ALA A 85 -2.38 -4.93 1.34
N LEU A 86 -1.72 -4.37 0.32
CA LEU A 86 -2.36 -3.60 -0.75
C LEU A 86 -3.32 -4.46 -1.58
N LEU A 87 -2.92 -5.69 -1.92
CA LEU A 87 -3.75 -6.63 -2.69
C LEU A 87 -4.89 -7.26 -1.87
N SER A 88 -4.82 -7.20 -0.53
CA SER A 88 -5.82 -7.81 0.35
C SER A 88 -7.19 -7.13 0.30
N ARG A 89 -7.30 -5.93 -0.28
CA ARG A 89 -8.53 -5.15 -0.38
C ARG A 89 -8.79 -4.73 -1.82
N ARG A 90 -10.04 -4.76 -2.24
CA ARG A 90 -10.44 -4.22 -3.55
C ARG A 90 -10.02 -2.74 -3.65
N ASP A 91 -9.41 -2.35 -4.74
CA ASP A 91 -8.87 -0.99 -4.98
C ASP A 91 -7.89 -0.49 -3.88
N GLY A 92 -7.37 -1.41 -3.05
CA GLY A 92 -6.49 -1.06 -1.93
C GLY A 92 -5.21 -0.39 -2.36
N ALA A 93 -4.59 -0.86 -3.45
CA ALA A 93 -3.38 -0.28 -3.99
C ALA A 93 -3.63 1.15 -4.52
N GLU A 94 -4.72 1.37 -5.27
CA GLU A 94 -5.12 2.70 -5.77
C GLU A 94 -5.41 3.67 -4.63
N LEU A 95 -6.21 3.22 -3.65
CA LEU A 95 -6.57 4.03 -2.48
C LEU A 95 -5.32 4.47 -1.70
N VAL A 96 -4.41 3.53 -1.40
CA VAL A 96 -3.19 3.84 -0.66
C VAL A 96 -2.26 4.72 -1.48
N ALA A 97 -2.09 4.46 -2.78
CA ALA A 97 -1.25 5.31 -3.64
C ALA A 97 -1.75 6.76 -3.68
N ALA A 98 -3.07 6.97 -3.84
CA ALA A 98 -3.68 8.29 -3.87
C ALA A 98 -3.57 9.03 -2.53
N THR A 99 -3.81 8.34 -1.41
CA THR A 99 -3.72 8.92 -0.06
C THR A 99 -2.27 9.18 0.36
N TYR A 100 -1.33 8.33 -0.02
CA TYR A 100 0.09 8.53 0.19
C TYR A 100 0.60 9.77 -0.57
N ALA A 101 0.28 9.88 -1.86
CA ALA A 101 0.63 11.03 -2.68
C ALA A 101 0.06 12.35 -2.13
N SER A 102 -1.15 12.30 -1.56
CA SER A 102 -1.84 13.45 -0.94
C SER A 102 -1.43 13.70 0.53
N ARG A 103 -0.49 12.90 1.09
CA ARG A 103 -0.03 12.97 2.48
C ARG A 103 -1.16 12.88 3.52
N LEU A 104 -2.13 12.01 3.26
CA LEU A 104 -3.28 11.76 4.13
C LEU A 104 -3.06 10.57 5.07
N THR A 105 -2.04 9.74 4.82
CA THR A 105 -1.66 8.62 5.68
C THR A 105 -0.80 9.09 6.85
N THR A 106 -0.97 8.46 8.00
CA THR A 106 -0.17 8.66 9.21
C THR A 106 0.75 7.46 9.50
N ASN A 107 0.70 6.42 8.68
CA ASN A 107 1.54 5.23 8.83
C ASN A 107 3.02 5.54 8.61
N HIS A 108 3.89 4.89 9.36
CA HIS A 108 5.34 5.11 9.41
C HIS A 108 6.16 4.12 8.57
N ILE A 109 5.55 3.50 7.54
CA ILE A 109 6.26 2.51 6.70
C ILE A 109 7.52 3.10 6.03
N ARG A 110 7.45 4.37 5.60
CA ARG A 110 8.58 5.10 5.02
C ARG A 110 9.77 5.21 5.98
N GLU A 111 9.49 5.64 7.22
CA GLU A 111 10.48 5.80 8.27
C GLU A 111 11.11 4.46 8.65
N ARG A 112 10.32 3.39 8.65
CA ARG A 112 10.81 2.03 8.90
C ARG A 112 11.78 1.56 7.82
N ILE A 113 11.44 1.76 6.55
CA ILE A 113 12.34 1.46 5.42
C ILE A 113 13.62 2.28 5.53
N ALA A 114 13.50 3.59 5.75
CA ALA A 114 14.65 4.47 5.92
C ALA A 114 15.56 4.03 7.08
N ALA A 115 14.98 3.61 8.20
CA ALA A 115 15.76 3.10 9.33
C ALA A 115 16.55 1.82 8.98
N VAL A 116 15.99 0.91 8.17
CA VAL A 116 16.72 -0.26 7.66
C VAL A 116 17.86 0.17 6.76
N CYS A 117 17.63 1.11 5.84
CA CYS A 117 18.65 1.64 4.93
C CYS A 117 19.80 2.34 5.68
N ILE A 118 19.51 3.06 6.78
CA ILE A 118 20.54 3.65 7.64
C ILE A 118 21.41 2.55 8.28
N ARG A 119 20.80 1.47 8.77
CA ARG A 119 21.55 0.33 9.31
C ARG A 119 22.40 -0.39 8.24
N ALA A 120 21.97 -0.33 6.98
CA ALA A 120 22.73 -0.82 5.83
C ALA A 120 23.94 0.08 5.45
N GLY A 121 24.11 1.23 6.13
CA GLY A 121 25.24 2.15 5.92
C GLY A 121 24.92 3.36 5.04
N LEU A 122 23.68 3.60 4.64
CA LEU A 122 23.32 4.81 3.90
C LEU A 122 23.22 6.01 4.85
N PRO A 123 23.72 7.19 4.43
CA PRO A 123 23.43 8.45 5.12
C PRO A 123 21.92 8.70 5.17
N ARG A 124 21.47 9.40 6.22
CA ARG A 124 20.04 9.68 6.46
C ARG A 124 19.30 10.19 5.21
N ARG A 125 19.87 11.20 4.53
CA ARG A 125 19.26 11.77 3.30
C ARG A 125 19.05 10.73 2.22
N ASP A 126 20.06 9.90 1.98
CA ASP A 126 20.01 8.88 0.93
C ASP A 126 19.06 7.73 1.33
N ALA A 127 19.03 7.38 2.61
CA ALA A 127 18.10 6.39 3.14
C ALA A 127 16.63 6.84 3.01
N GLU A 128 16.35 8.14 3.24
CA GLU A 128 15.02 8.72 3.05
C GLU A 128 14.60 8.71 1.57
N LEU A 129 15.48 9.10 0.65
CA LEU A 129 15.23 9.03 -0.80
C LEU A 129 15.06 7.58 -1.28
N THR A 130 15.84 6.67 -0.72
CA THR A 130 15.74 5.22 -0.99
C THR A 130 14.38 4.68 -0.56
N ALA A 131 13.91 5.07 0.63
CA ALA A 131 12.60 4.68 1.13
C ALA A 131 11.46 5.21 0.23
N ASP A 132 11.52 6.48 -0.18
CA ASP A 132 10.54 7.06 -1.11
C ASP A 132 10.53 6.31 -2.45
N THR A 133 11.71 6.03 -3.02
CA THR A 133 11.83 5.33 -4.30
C THR A 133 11.25 3.91 -4.22
N LEU A 134 11.56 3.18 -3.14
CA LEU A 134 11.01 1.84 -2.94
C LEU A 134 9.50 1.85 -2.80
N LEU A 135 8.95 2.80 -2.03
CA LEU A 135 7.50 2.91 -1.86
C LEU A 135 6.80 3.22 -3.18
N TYR A 136 7.32 4.14 -3.99
CA TYR A 136 6.76 4.41 -5.32
C TYR A 136 6.85 3.20 -6.25
N TYR A 137 7.93 2.41 -6.16
CA TYR A 137 8.04 1.15 -6.88
C TYR A 137 6.95 0.18 -6.46
N ILE A 138 6.80 -0.09 -5.15
CA ILE A 138 5.81 -1.04 -4.63
C ILE A 138 4.39 -0.59 -4.99
N LEU A 139 4.06 0.67 -4.73
CA LEU A 139 2.72 1.21 -5.02
C LEU A 139 2.41 1.12 -6.52
N GLY A 140 3.32 1.55 -7.40
CA GLY A 140 3.11 1.54 -8.84
C GLY A 140 2.92 0.14 -9.40
N GLN A 141 3.78 -0.81 -9.02
CA GLN A 141 3.68 -2.21 -9.44
C GLN A 141 2.39 -2.86 -8.95
N THR A 142 2.01 -2.60 -7.70
CA THR A 142 0.81 -3.22 -7.12
C THR A 142 -0.48 -2.61 -7.69
N VAL A 143 -0.49 -1.31 -8.02
CA VAL A 143 -1.63 -0.68 -8.71
C VAL A 143 -1.80 -1.29 -10.11
N ASP A 144 -0.71 -1.46 -10.87
CA ASP A 144 -0.77 -2.11 -12.19
C ASP A 144 -1.31 -3.54 -12.08
N GLU A 145 -0.75 -4.34 -11.19
CA GLU A 145 -1.17 -5.71 -10.94
C GLU A 145 -2.66 -5.81 -10.55
N GLN A 146 -3.10 -5.01 -9.56
CA GLN A 146 -4.48 -5.05 -9.09
C GLN A 146 -5.46 -4.58 -10.16
N SER A 147 -5.12 -3.53 -10.91
CA SER A 147 -5.96 -3.03 -12.01
C SER A 147 -6.14 -4.07 -13.11
N ARG A 148 -5.07 -4.79 -13.47
CA ARG A 148 -5.12 -5.84 -14.49
C ARG A 148 -5.93 -7.04 -14.03
N LEU A 149 -5.77 -7.48 -12.76
CA LEU A 149 -6.59 -8.53 -12.18
C LEU A 149 -8.08 -8.16 -12.16
N GLN A 150 -8.42 -6.91 -11.87
CA GLN A 150 -9.80 -6.43 -11.90
C GLN A 150 -10.36 -6.41 -13.33
N MET A 151 -9.60 -5.93 -14.31
CA MET A 151 -10.02 -5.95 -15.73
C MET A 151 -10.23 -7.38 -16.23
N ASP A 152 -9.37 -8.30 -15.83
CA ASP A 152 -9.51 -9.72 -16.14
C ASP A 152 -10.78 -10.32 -15.53
N SER A 153 -11.05 -10.03 -14.26
CA SER A 153 -12.21 -10.54 -13.52
C SER A 153 -13.56 -10.13 -14.12
N VAL A 154 -13.62 -8.99 -14.81
CA VAL A 154 -14.83 -8.51 -15.50
C VAL A 154 -14.85 -8.88 -17.00
N GLY A 155 -13.87 -9.69 -17.45
CA GLY A 155 -13.78 -10.14 -18.84
C GLY A 155 -13.39 -9.04 -19.83
N ALA A 156 -12.73 -7.96 -19.37
CA ALA A 156 -12.31 -6.85 -20.22
C ALA A 156 -10.98 -7.12 -20.94
N LEU A 157 -10.24 -8.16 -20.53
CA LEU A 157 -8.99 -8.56 -21.16
C LEU A 157 -9.19 -9.76 -22.09
N THR A 158 -8.39 -9.85 -23.14
CA THR A 158 -8.29 -11.07 -23.94
C THR A 158 -7.54 -12.16 -23.15
N PRO A 159 -7.75 -13.46 -23.45
CA PRO A 159 -7.11 -14.55 -22.69
C PRO A 159 -5.58 -14.44 -22.67
N ASP A 160 -4.97 -13.98 -23.74
CA ASP A 160 -3.51 -13.76 -23.86
C ASP A 160 -3.00 -12.50 -23.12
N ALA A 161 -3.91 -11.60 -22.72
CA ALA A 161 -3.60 -10.42 -21.91
C ALA A 161 -3.91 -10.62 -20.41
N SER A 162 -4.48 -11.77 -20.03
CA SER A 162 -4.81 -12.09 -18.63
C SER A 162 -3.53 -12.23 -17.80
N PRO A 163 -3.43 -11.55 -16.64
CA PRO A 163 -2.28 -11.67 -15.75
C PRO A 163 -2.11 -13.08 -15.17
N LEU A 164 -3.16 -13.91 -15.21
CA LEU A 164 -3.11 -15.31 -14.73
C LEU A 164 -2.26 -16.21 -15.62
N PHE A 165 -2.09 -15.86 -16.91
CA PHE A 165 -1.31 -16.63 -17.88
C PHE A 165 -0.04 -15.91 -18.33
N GLU A 166 0.27 -14.77 -17.70
CA GLU A 166 1.42 -13.96 -18.05
C GLU A 166 2.75 -14.60 -17.64
N SER A 167 3.77 -14.47 -18.48
CA SER A 167 5.13 -14.94 -18.19
C SER A 167 6.14 -13.81 -18.47
N PRO A 168 6.94 -13.38 -17.49
CA PRO A 168 6.90 -13.80 -16.08
C PRO A 168 5.62 -13.34 -15.39
N ASP A 169 5.19 -14.09 -14.39
CA ASP A 169 4.00 -13.78 -13.58
C ASP A 169 4.20 -12.49 -12.73
N PRO A 170 3.11 -11.88 -12.19
CA PRO A 170 3.21 -10.62 -11.45
C PRO A 170 4.17 -10.65 -10.26
N THR A 171 4.24 -11.78 -9.53
CA THR A 171 5.16 -11.93 -8.39
C THR A 171 6.61 -11.95 -8.87
N SER A 172 6.92 -12.71 -9.93
CA SER A 172 8.25 -12.76 -10.52
C SER A 172 8.71 -11.40 -11.05
N ARG A 173 7.80 -10.58 -11.61
CA ARG A 173 8.10 -9.21 -12.03
C ARG A 173 8.40 -8.30 -10.85
N PHE A 174 7.59 -8.40 -9.80
CA PHE A 174 7.82 -7.67 -8.57
C PHE A 174 9.17 -8.02 -7.95
N ASP A 175 9.51 -9.31 -7.86
CA ASP A 175 10.77 -9.77 -7.30
C ASP A 175 11.98 -9.33 -8.12
N PHE A 176 11.85 -9.35 -9.45
CA PHE A 176 12.91 -8.86 -10.33
C PHE A 176 13.23 -7.38 -10.08
N GLY A 177 12.20 -6.53 -10.04
CA GLY A 177 12.42 -5.10 -9.78
C GLY A 177 12.90 -4.82 -8.36
N LEU A 178 12.39 -5.54 -7.36
CA LEU A 178 12.88 -5.45 -5.99
C LEU A 178 14.36 -5.85 -5.89
N LYS A 179 14.76 -6.91 -6.60
CA LYS A 179 16.17 -7.32 -6.67
C LYS A 179 17.05 -6.25 -7.27
N LEU A 180 16.66 -5.65 -8.39
CA LEU A 180 17.40 -4.52 -9.00
C LEU A 180 17.56 -3.36 -8.04
N PHE A 181 16.49 -3.04 -7.30
CA PHE A 181 16.53 -2.00 -6.28
C PHE A 181 17.52 -2.31 -5.16
N LEU A 182 17.47 -3.52 -4.59
CA LEU A 182 18.36 -3.96 -3.52
C LEU A 182 19.83 -4.00 -3.96
N ASP A 183 20.10 -4.46 -5.19
CA ASP A 183 21.45 -4.46 -5.76
C ASP A 183 21.98 -3.03 -5.94
N GLY A 184 21.13 -2.08 -6.36
CA GLY A 184 21.46 -0.65 -6.43
C GLY A 184 21.80 -0.05 -5.07
N VAL A 185 21.02 -0.37 -4.03
CA VAL A 185 21.27 0.09 -2.65
C VAL A 185 22.61 -0.47 -2.14
N ARG A 186 22.87 -1.77 -2.36
CA ARG A 186 24.11 -2.43 -1.96
C ARG A 186 25.34 -1.78 -2.62
N HIS A 187 25.25 -1.51 -3.91
CA HIS A 187 26.32 -0.83 -4.64
C HIS A 187 26.58 0.58 -4.11
N THR A 188 25.52 1.37 -3.91
CA THR A 188 25.61 2.74 -3.38
C THR A 188 26.20 2.77 -1.98
N ALA A 189 25.84 1.85 -1.10
CA ALA A 189 26.41 1.75 0.24
C ALA A 189 27.91 1.36 0.19
N ALA A 190 28.30 0.40 -0.65
CA ALA A 190 29.70 -0.04 -0.77
C ALA A 190 30.64 1.04 -1.33
N ASP A 191 30.19 1.83 -2.31
CA ASP A 191 31.00 2.91 -2.89
C ASP A 191 31.31 4.03 -1.89
N ARG A 192 30.46 4.23 -0.90
CA ARG A 192 30.67 5.25 0.14
C ARG A 192 31.65 4.82 1.23
N ILE A 193 31.74 3.51 1.50
CA ILE A 193 32.73 2.97 2.46
C ILE A 193 34.17 3.08 1.89
N ARG A 194 34.28 3.17 0.56
CA ARG A 194 35.58 3.27 -0.13
C ARG A 194 36.11 4.71 -0.29
N ARG A 195 35.29 5.70 0.03
CA ARG A 195 35.63 7.13 -0.03
C ARG A 195 35.90 7.69 1.36
#